data_9a706f3adcc07748b071205f65ce892b
#
_entry.id   9a706f3adcc07748b071205f65ce892b
#
_cell.length_a   1.000
_cell.length_b   1.000
_cell.length_c   1.000
_cell.angle_alpha   90.00
_cell.angle_beta   90.00
_cell.angle_gamma   90.00
#
_symmetry.space_group_name_H-M   'P 1'
#
loop_
_entity.id
_entity.type
_entity.pdbx_description
1 polymer ?
#
loop_
_entity_poly.entity_id
_entity_poly.type
_entity_poly.pdbx_seq_one_letter_code
_entity_poly.pdbx_strand_id
1 'polypeptide(L)'
;MENTREKNKRADGRKKTYFYRENKKKAARTEKTKSVAPEKGKQKKSSSSSKCPYQKKCGGCTYLNLSYEEQLAKKEQFLKKTLKGIVPVKGMVGMENPYHYRNKVNSAFARKKDGTIISGIYEKGTHKVVPVDECLLEDQRADAIIRDIRSLLKSFKIMIYNEDSGYGLLRHVMVRTGFASGEIMVVLVCVSPVFPSKNNFVKALRKLHPEITTIVLNVNDRTDSMVLGKRDIVLFGRGYIEDELCGCTFRISPQSFYQVNPVQTKNLYEKAISLAGLTGNERVMDAYCGIGTIGLIASRDAREVISVELNPDAVRDAVTNAKRNQIKNVSFYQNDAGAFMVSMAEKGEKADVVFMDPPRAGSDEAFLSSVVTLSPKKVVYVSCNPETLARDLRYLTKHGYKAEEAWGYDMFAWSEHVETVCLLTQKKA
;
A
#
# COMPACT_ATOMS: atom_id res chain seq x y z
N MET A 1 -37.89 -24.36 -52.36
CA MET A 1 -36.82 -25.05 -53.09
C MET A 1 -35.56 -24.79 -52.35
N GLU A 2 -35.19 -25.80 -51.67
CA GLU A 2 -33.94 -26.49 -51.42
C GLU A 2 -32.99 -25.77 -50.50
N ASN A 3 -32.90 -26.20 -49.26
CA ASN A 3 -32.17 -27.37 -48.69
C ASN A 3 -30.65 -27.30 -48.93
N THR A 4 -29.88 -27.15 -47.87
CA THR A 4 -29.03 -28.24 -47.33
C THR A 4 -28.19 -27.76 -46.16
N ARG A 5 -28.43 -28.35 -44.99
CA ARG A 5 -27.58 -29.19 -44.11
C ARG A 5 -26.27 -28.62 -43.59
N GLU A 6 -26.27 -28.35 -42.31
CA GLU A 6 -25.49 -29.03 -41.22
C GLU A 6 -24.03 -29.41 -41.49
N LYS A 7 -23.15 -28.90 -40.63
CA LYS A 7 -22.19 -29.75 -39.92
C LYS A 7 -21.72 -29.12 -38.59
N ASN A 8 -22.17 -29.79 -37.52
CA ASN A 8 -21.59 -29.72 -36.18
C ASN A 8 -20.08 -30.06 -36.20
N LYS A 9 -19.26 -29.27 -35.50
CA LYS A 9 -18.01 -29.78 -34.92
C LYS A 9 -17.93 -29.30 -33.47
N ARG A 10 -18.16 -30.26 -32.58
CA ARG A 10 -17.79 -30.19 -31.15
C ARG A 10 -16.28 -30.06 -31.05
N ALA A 11 -15.79 -29.10 -30.29
CA ALA A 11 -14.42 -29.04 -29.82
C ALA A 11 -14.39 -29.25 -28.30
N ASP A 12 -13.73 -30.33 -27.94
CA ASP A 12 -13.51 -30.91 -26.63
C ASP A 12 -12.69 -30.00 -25.72
N GLY A 13 -13.28 -29.61 -24.60
CA GLY A 13 -12.64 -28.75 -23.60
C GLY A 13 -11.88 -29.58 -22.57
N ARG A 14 -10.59 -29.80 -22.74
CA ARG A 14 -9.74 -30.40 -21.71
C ARG A 14 -9.28 -29.33 -20.70
N LYS A 15 -9.90 -29.36 -19.54
CA LYS A 15 -9.39 -28.69 -18.33
C LYS A 15 -8.09 -29.35 -17.87
N LYS A 16 -6.98 -28.65 -17.89
CA LYS A 16 -5.73 -29.09 -17.25
C LYS A 16 -5.80 -28.74 -15.76
N THR A 17 -6.05 -29.77 -14.95
CA THR A 17 -5.93 -29.72 -13.49
C THR A 17 -4.47 -30.02 -13.12
N TYR A 18 -3.79 -29.11 -12.49
CA TYR A 18 -2.46 -29.36 -11.92
C TYR A 18 -2.63 -29.95 -10.53
N PHE A 19 -2.29 -31.23 -10.37
CA PHE A 19 -2.18 -31.90 -9.09
C PHE A 19 -0.81 -31.62 -8.48
N TYR A 20 -0.80 -31.07 -7.26
CA TYR A 20 0.38 -31.03 -6.40
C TYR A 20 0.62 -32.43 -5.85
N ARG A 21 1.77 -33.03 -6.17
CA ARG A 21 2.21 -34.31 -5.60
C ARG A 21 3.02 -34.05 -4.35
N GLU A 22 2.49 -34.44 -3.20
CA GLU A 22 3.26 -34.65 -1.97
C GLU A 22 4.23 -35.81 -2.17
N ASN A 23 5.51 -35.56 -1.94
CA ASN A 23 6.50 -36.64 -1.76
C ASN A 23 6.71 -36.89 -0.28
N LYS A 24 6.08 -37.95 0.24
CA LYS A 24 6.42 -38.58 1.49
C LYS A 24 7.50 -39.65 1.28
N LYS A 25 8.55 -39.61 2.14
CA LYS A 25 9.35 -40.70 2.70
C LYS A 25 10.55 -41.27 1.95
N LYS A 26 11.68 -41.29 2.67
CA LYS A 26 12.08 -42.53 3.41
C LYS A 26 13.15 -42.20 4.47
N ALA A 27 12.95 -42.78 5.63
CA ALA A 27 13.83 -42.70 6.80
C ALA A 27 15.01 -43.70 6.71
N ALA A 28 16.05 -43.39 7.49
CA ALA A 28 16.97 -44.24 8.20
C ALA A 28 18.21 -44.76 7.49
N ARG A 29 19.36 -44.27 7.96
CA ARG A 29 20.37 -45.18 8.54
C ARG A 29 21.38 -44.36 9.36
N THR A 30 21.51 -44.75 10.61
CA THR A 30 22.47 -44.25 11.58
C THR A 30 23.88 -44.73 11.25
N GLU A 31 24.86 -43.82 11.18
CA GLU A 31 26.23 -44.13 11.38
C GLU A 31 26.85 -43.13 12.38
N LYS A 32 27.44 -43.73 13.47
CA LYS A 32 28.16 -43.02 14.50
C LYS A 32 29.48 -42.53 13.95
N THR A 33 29.78 -41.26 14.02
CA THR A 33 31.12 -40.72 13.89
C THR A 33 31.44 -39.77 15.04
N LYS A 34 32.68 -39.92 15.51
CA LYS A 34 33.27 -39.36 16.74
C LYS A 34 33.25 -37.84 16.79
N SER A 35 32.98 -37.34 18.00
CA SER A 35 33.12 -35.95 18.41
C SER A 35 34.54 -35.41 18.22
N VAL A 36 34.68 -34.38 17.39
CA VAL A 36 35.83 -33.47 17.37
C VAL A 36 35.31 -32.11 17.82
N ALA A 37 35.95 -31.55 18.84
CA ALA A 37 35.62 -30.25 19.40
C ALA A 37 35.84 -29.14 18.35
N PRO A 38 34.98 -28.12 18.25
CA PRO A 38 35.18 -27.02 17.28
C PRO A 38 36.18 -26.00 17.88
N GLU A 39 37.24 -25.76 17.15
CA GLU A 39 38.12 -24.60 17.33
C GLU A 39 37.34 -23.30 17.25
N LYS A 40 37.63 -22.39 18.18
CA LYS A 40 37.11 -21.02 18.18
C LYS A 40 37.67 -20.23 16.99
N GLY A 41 37.05 -20.38 15.85
CA GLY A 41 37.29 -19.53 14.68
C GLY A 41 36.73 -18.14 14.90
N LYS A 42 37.61 -17.13 14.93
CA LYS A 42 37.25 -15.71 14.91
C LYS A 42 36.39 -15.44 13.66
N GLN A 43 35.09 -15.22 13.85
CA GLN A 43 34.22 -14.74 12.79
C GLN A 43 34.74 -13.38 12.30
N LYS A 44 35.34 -13.37 11.13
CA LYS A 44 35.58 -12.14 10.38
C LYS A 44 34.22 -11.55 10.09
N LYS A 45 33.89 -10.36 10.62
CA LYS A 45 32.76 -9.53 10.19
C LYS A 45 32.94 -9.31 8.70
N SER A 46 32.14 -10.00 7.87
CA SER A 46 32.02 -9.71 6.47
C SER A 46 31.36 -8.32 6.36
N SER A 47 32.13 -7.31 5.95
CA SER A 47 31.58 -6.04 5.53
C SER A 47 30.77 -6.31 4.25
N SER A 48 29.47 -6.56 4.37
CA SER A 48 28.59 -6.64 3.22
C SER A 48 28.55 -5.24 2.60
N SER A 49 29.20 -5.07 1.45
CA SER A 49 29.02 -3.88 0.62
C SER A 49 27.53 -3.77 0.29
N SER A 50 26.92 -2.66 0.65
CA SER A 50 25.52 -2.39 0.33
C SER A 50 25.26 -2.62 -1.17
N LYS A 51 24.24 -3.40 -1.48
CA LYS A 51 23.79 -3.68 -2.86
C LYS A 51 23.26 -2.42 -3.58
N CYS A 52 22.96 -1.33 -2.86
CA CYS A 52 22.41 -0.09 -3.39
C CYS A 52 23.46 1.04 -3.40
N PRO A 53 23.78 1.62 -4.55
CA PRO A 53 24.78 2.70 -4.65
C PRO A 53 24.32 4.01 -3.98
N TYR A 54 23.01 4.16 -3.73
CA TYR A 54 22.42 5.38 -3.19
C TYR A 54 22.24 5.34 -1.66
N GLN A 55 22.45 4.21 -1.01
CA GLN A 55 22.10 3.98 0.40
C GLN A 55 22.59 5.06 1.37
N LYS A 56 23.82 5.56 1.16
CA LYS A 56 24.44 6.56 2.06
C LYS A 56 23.74 7.93 2.01
N LYS A 57 23.06 8.26 0.93
CA LYS A 57 22.44 9.57 0.69
C LYS A 57 20.93 9.53 0.68
N CYS A 58 20.36 8.48 0.08
CA CYS A 58 18.93 8.34 -0.13
C CYS A 58 18.13 8.24 1.18
N GLY A 59 18.62 7.53 2.19
CA GLY A 59 17.92 7.38 3.47
C GLY A 59 16.61 6.60 3.43
N GLY A 60 16.21 6.05 2.28
CA GLY A 60 14.95 5.29 2.12
C GLY A 60 15.00 3.88 2.72
N CYS A 61 16.22 3.32 2.90
CA CYS A 61 16.43 1.99 3.44
C CYS A 61 17.37 2.04 4.65
N THR A 62 16.91 1.50 5.78
CA THR A 62 17.69 1.46 7.04
C THR A 62 18.39 0.13 7.25
N TYR A 63 17.90 -0.96 6.63
CA TYR A 63 18.35 -2.33 6.89
C TYR A 63 19.04 -3.04 5.71
N LEU A 64 19.44 -2.32 4.66
CA LEU A 64 20.14 -2.93 3.51
C LEU A 64 21.50 -3.61 3.84
N ASN A 65 22.05 -3.35 5.01
CA ASN A 65 23.27 -3.98 5.52
C ASN A 65 23.00 -5.30 6.27
N LEU A 66 21.75 -5.71 6.40
CA LEU A 66 21.33 -6.96 7.02
C LEU A 66 20.90 -7.98 5.96
N SER A 67 20.81 -9.25 6.33
CA SER A 67 20.05 -10.22 5.55
C SER A 67 18.54 -9.94 5.70
N TYR A 68 17.74 -10.54 4.82
CA TYR A 68 16.29 -10.35 4.90
C TYR A 68 15.72 -10.98 6.18
N GLU A 69 16.23 -12.12 6.57
CA GLU A 69 15.87 -12.83 7.81
C GLU A 69 16.25 -12.03 9.05
N GLU A 70 17.45 -11.43 9.06
CA GLU A 70 17.89 -10.58 10.16
C GLU A 70 17.01 -9.34 10.34
N GLN A 71 16.58 -8.69 9.24
CA GLN A 71 15.67 -7.56 9.36
C GLN A 71 14.28 -7.99 9.86
N LEU A 72 13.74 -9.13 9.39
CA LEU A 72 12.47 -9.67 9.90
C LEU A 72 12.54 -9.96 11.39
N ALA A 73 13.63 -10.62 11.84
CA ALA A 73 13.86 -10.90 13.25
C ALA A 73 13.92 -9.62 14.10
N LYS A 74 14.58 -8.57 13.60
CA LYS A 74 14.62 -7.27 14.29
C LYS A 74 13.24 -6.63 14.40
N LYS A 75 12.45 -6.65 13.31
CA LYS A 75 11.10 -6.12 13.28
C LYS A 75 10.19 -6.88 14.24
N GLU A 76 10.28 -8.19 14.24
CA GLU A 76 9.51 -9.04 15.16
C GLU A 76 9.88 -8.77 16.61
N GLN A 77 11.17 -8.66 16.92
CA GLN A 77 11.66 -8.32 18.26
C GLN A 77 11.18 -6.93 18.70
N PHE A 78 11.22 -5.94 17.82
CA PHE A 78 10.68 -4.60 18.08
C PHE A 78 9.19 -4.67 18.40
N LEU A 79 8.41 -5.37 17.57
CA LEU A 79 6.97 -5.51 17.77
C LEU A 79 6.66 -6.24 19.09
N LYS A 80 7.32 -7.35 19.37
CA LYS A 80 7.17 -8.11 20.63
C LYS A 80 7.53 -7.26 21.87
N LYS A 81 8.58 -6.46 21.78
CA LYS A 81 8.99 -5.54 22.86
C LYS A 81 7.95 -4.45 23.10
N THR A 82 7.46 -3.82 22.02
CA THR A 82 6.51 -2.69 22.09
C THR A 82 5.14 -3.14 22.62
N LEU A 83 4.67 -4.32 22.24
CA LEU A 83 3.38 -4.86 22.64
C LEU A 83 3.43 -5.76 23.88
N LYS A 84 4.59 -5.87 24.55
CA LYS A 84 4.78 -6.70 25.73
C LYS A 84 3.77 -6.35 26.84
N GLY A 85 3.06 -7.36 27.37
CA GLY A 85 2.08 -7.19 28.44
C GLY A 85 0.74 -6.59 27.98
N ILE A 86 0.54 -6.34 26.68
CA ILE A 86 -0.69 -5.79 26.10
C ILE A 86 -1.40 -6.85 25.26
N VAL A 87 -0.68 -7.43 24.29
CA VAL A 87 -1.22 -8.44 23.38
C VAL A 87 -0.11 -9.42 22.95
N PRO A 88 -0.41 -10.73 22.83
CA PRO A 88 0.54 -11.70 22.30
C PRO A 88 0.79 -11.47 20.80
N VAL A 89 2.05 -11.29 20.42
CA VAL A 89 2.49 -11.24 19.02
C VAL A 89 2.71 -12.66 18.52
N LYS A 90 1.93 -13.07 17.51
CA LYS A 90 1.92 -14.44 16.97
C LYS A 90 3.03 -14.69 15.93
N GLY A 91 3.46 -13.64 15.24
CA GLY A 91 4.55 -13.75 14.25
C GLY A 91 4.71 -12.51 13.40
N MET A 92 5.69 -12.60 12.49
CA MET A 92 6.01 -11.60 11.48
C MET A 92 5.93 -12.22 10.09
N VAL A 93 5.09 -11.66 9.21
CA VAL A 93 4.92 -12.12 7.84
C VAL A 93 5.87 -11.35 6.93
N GLY A 94 6.84 -12.05 6.37
CA GLY A 94 7.80 -11.53 5.39
C GLY A 94 7.28 -11.64 3.96
N MET A 95 8.10 -11.15 3.03
CA MET A 95 7.89 -11.25 1.57
C MET A 95 8.73 -12.39 1.01
N GLU A 96 8.23 -13.08 0.00
CA GLU A 96 9.02 -14.02 -0.79
C GLU A 96 10.08 -13.28 -1.62
N ASN A 97 9.69 -12.17 -2.25
CA ASN A 97 10.60 -11.26 -2.94
C ASN A 97 10.48 -9.84 -2.36
N PRO A 98 11.47 -9.37 -1.58
CA PRO A 98 11.43 -8.05 -0.93
C PRO A 98 11.95 -6.91 -1.82
N TYR A 99 11.99 -7.10 -3.13
CA TYR A 99 12.46 -6.12 -4.10
C TYR A 99 11.36 -5.74 -5.09
N HIS A 100 11.47 -4.51 -5.64
CA HIS A 100 10.59 -3.99 -6.69
C HIS A 100 9.08 -4.07 -6.40
N TYR A 101 8.72 -4.03 -5.12
CA TYR A 101 7.34 -4.18 -4.65
C TYR A 101 6.53 -2.88 -4.67
N ARG A 102 7.19 -1.70 -4.73
CA ARG A 102 6.50 -0.41 -4.64
C ARG A 102 5.82 -0.07 -5.96
N ASN A 103 4.49 -0.06 -5.92
CA ASN A 103 3.63 0.28 -7.05
C ASN A 103 3.35 1.78 -7.20
N LYS A 104 3.89 2.62 -6.32
CA LYS A 104 3.81 4.09 -6.37
C LYS A 104 5.19 4.68 -6.15
N VAL A 105 5.67 5.39 -7.16
CA VAL A 105 6.97 6.05 -7.18
C VAL A 105 6.77 7.55 -7.33
N ASN A 106 7.38 8.33 -6.45
CA ASN A 106 7.44 9.79 -6.56
C ASN A 106 8.89 10.21 -6.78
N SER A 107 9.18 10.80 -7.94
CA SER A 107 10.51 11.29 -8.27
C SER A 107 10.52 12.82 -8.30
N ALA A 108 11.37 13.43 -7.49
CA ALA A 108 11.66 14.86 -7.55
C ALA A 108 12.63 15.16 -8.70
N PHE A 109 12.47 16.31 -9.34
CA PHE A 109 13.34 16.76 -10.40
C PHE A 109 14.15 17.99 -9.97
N ALA A 110 15.40 18.03 -10.35
CA ALA A 110 16.27 19.19 -10.08
C ALA A 110 17.21 19.44 -11.25
N ARG A 111 17.75 20.66 -11.33
CA ARG A 111 18.77 21.06 -12.31
C ARG A 111 20.07 21.36 -11.57
N LYS A 112 21.15 20.69 -11.97
CA LYS A 112 22.49 20.98 -11.46
C LYS A 112 23.01 22.29 -12.01
N LYS A 113 24.08 22.83 -11.40
CA LYS A 113 24.76 24.07 -11.84
C LYS A 113 25.29 23.98 -13.28
N ASP A 114 25.68 22.77 -13.71
CA ASP A 114 26.14 22.50 -15.09
C ASP A 114 24.98 22.37 -16.08
N GLY A 115 23.75 22.59 -15.68
CA GLY A 115 22.57 22.49 -16.52
C GLY A 115 21.97 21.09 -16.65
N THR A 116 22.61 20.06 -16.10
CA THR A 116 22.13 18.67 -16.13
C THR A 116 20.84 18.50 -15.33
N ILE A 117 19.80 17.91 -15.94
CA ILE A 117 18.58 17.54 -15.26
C ILE A 117 18.80 16.20 -14.57
N ILE A 118 18.44 16.14 -13.27
CA ILE A 118 18.45 14.92 -12.48
C ILE A 118 17.05 14.65 -11.94
N SER A 119 16.75 13.37 -11.67
CA SER A 119 15.53 12.91 -11.02
C SER A 119 15.86 11.88 -9.95
N GLY A 120 15.07 11.82 -8.91
CA GLY A 120 15.25 10.87 -7.80
C GLY A 120 14.50 11.30 -6.56
N ILE A 121 15.08 11.07 -5.41
CA ILE A 121 14.44 11.34 -4.11
C ILE A 121 15.25 12.38 -3.33
N TYR A 122 14.60 13.04 -2.38
CA TYR A 122 15.29 13.98 -1.50
C TYR A 122 16.25 13.24 -0.55
N GLU A 123 17.44 13.78 -0.37
CA GLU A 123 18.36 13.39 0.68
C GLU A 123 17.69 13.65 2.03
N LYS A 124 17.79 12.67 2.96
CA LYS A 124 17.11 12.72 4.25
C LYS A 124 17.31 14.06 4.97
N GLY A 125 16.20 14.73 5.31
CA GLY A 125 16.20 16.01 6.03
C GLY A 125 16.63 17.22 5.19
N THR A 126 16.65 17.10 3.86
CA THR A 126 17.02 18.19 2.95
C THR A 126 16.09 18.24 1.73
N HIS A 127 16.17 19.34 0.94
CA HIS A 127 15.53 19.46 -0.37
C HIS A 127 16.47 19.12 -1.54
N LYS A 128 17.64 18.50 -1.23
CA LYS A 128 18.61 18.13 -2.27
C LYS A 128 18.22 16.81 -2.90
N VAL A 129 18.08 16.78 -4.21
CA VAL A 129 17.73 15.57 -4.96
C VAL A 129 18.97 14.67 -5.10
N VAL A 130 18.85 13.44 -4.62
CA VAL A 130 19.79 12.35 -4.89
C VAL A 130 19.37 11.73 -6.21
N PRO A 131 20.24 11.74 -7.25
CA PRO A 131 19.88 11.11 -8.51
C PRO A 131 19.76 9.60 -8.33
N VAL A 132 18.60 9.06 -8.72
CA VAL A 132 18.30 7.63 -8.67
C VAL A 132 17.79 7.24 -10.06
N ASP A 133 18.50 6.32 -10.71
CA ASP A 133 18.12 5.78 -12.01
C ASP A 133 17.39 4.43 -11.87
N GLU A 134 17.74 3.65 -10.87
CA GLU A 134 17.13 2.37 -10.55
C GLU A 134 17.08 2.18 -9.03
N CYS A 135 15.90 1.88 -8.51
CA CYS A 135 15.71 1.64 -7.10
C CYS A 135 15.39 0.15 -6.84
N LEU A 136 16.03 -0.43 -5.84
CA LEU A 136 15.77 -1.83 -5.46
C LEU A 136 14.33 -2.08 -4.96
N LEU A 137 13.61 -1.02 -4.57
CA LEU A 137 12.26 -1.15 -4.01
C LEU A 137 11.16 -0.81 -4.99
N GLU A 138 11.43 0.09 -5.94
CA GLU A 138 10.46 0.65 -6.87
C GLU A 138 10.22 -0.28 -8.07
N ASP A 139 9.03 -0.23 -8.63
CA ASP A 139 8.70 -0.94 -9.87
C ASP A 139 9.65 -0.46 -10.99
N GLN A 140 10.37 -1.38 -11.62
CA GLN A 140 11.38 -1.08 -12.64
C GLN A 140 10.80 -0.36 -13.87
N ARG A 141 9.50 -0.59 -14.17
CA ARG A 141 8.80 0.15 -15.25
C ARG A 141 8.69 1.63 -14.89
N ALA A 142 8.41 1.94 -13.62
CA ALA A 142 8.35 3.33 -13.15
C ALA A 142 9.71 4.02 -13.25
N ASP A 143 10.80 3.34 -12.87
CA ASP A 143 12.17 3.86 -13.01
C ASP A 143 12.51 4.16 -14.48
N ALA A 144 12.18 3.25 -15.40
CA ALA A 144 12.39 3.43 -16.83
C ALA A 144 11.63 4.65 -17.38
N ILE A 145 10.34 4.77 -17.06
CA ILE A 145 9.49 5.88 -17.46
C ILE A 145 10.04 7.22 -16.95
N ILE A 146 10.48 7.28 -15.69
CA ILE A 146 11.05 8.50 -15.10
C ILE A 146 12.35 8.91 -15.79
N ARG A 147 13.24 7.97 -16.11
CA ARG A 147 14.47 8.22 -16.89
C ARG A 147 14.16 8.81 -18.26
N ASP A 148 13.19 8.24 -18.97
CA ASP A 148 12.83 8.68 -20.32
C ASP A 148 12.10 10.02 -20.30
N ILE A 149 11.24 10.28 -19.32
CA ILE A 149 10.68 11.62 -19.09
C ILE A 149 11.83 12.63 -18.91
N ARG A 150 12.83 12.35 -18.06
CA ARG A 150 13.98 13.22 -17.84
C ARG A 150 14.71 13.55 -19.14
N SER A 151 14.87 12.58 -20.02
CA SER A 151 15.50 12.75 -21.33
C SER A 151 14.65 13.63 -22.25
N LEU A 152 13.33 13.42 -22.28
CA LEU A 152 12.38 14.20 -23.08
C LEU A 152 12.30 15.67 -22.66
N LEU A 153 12.45 15.99 -21.37
CA LEU A 153 12.36 17.36 -20.87
C LEU A 153 13.30 18.32 -21.58
N LYS A 154 14.54 17.87 -21.85
CA LYS A 154 15.54 18.67 -22.60
C LYS A 154 15.08 18.92 -24.03
N SER A 155 14.60 17.88 -24.72
CA SER A 155 14.15 17.96 -26.12
C SER A 155 12.93 18.87 -26.30
N PHE A 156 12.02 18.88 -25.31
CA PHE A 156 10.82 19.71 -25.31
C PHE A 156 11.01 21.07 -24.63
N LYS A 157 12.23 21.42 -24.18
CA LYS A 157 12.58 22.68 -23.50
C LYS A 157 11.69 22.93 -22.25
N ILE A 158 11.31 21.85 -21.51
CA ILE A 158 10.52 21.95 -20.31
C ILE A 158 11.47 22.26 -19.15
N MET A 159 11.18 23.33 -18.44
CA MET A 159 12.01 23.80 -17.33
C MET A 159 11.64 23.11 -16.03
N ILE A 160 12.65 22.70 -15.29
CA ILE A 160 12.47 22.18 -13.92
C ILE A 160 12.18 23.35 -12.99
N TYR A 161 11.18 23.19 -12.13
CA TYR A 161 10.86 24.17 -11.10
C TYR A 161 11.97 24.25 -10.05
N ASN A 162 12.37 25.44 -9.74
CA ASN A 162 13.32 25.72 -8.68
C ASN A 162 12.57 26.42 -7.52
N GLU A 163 12.56 25.77 -6.36
CA GLU A 163 11.81 26.24 -5.19
C GLU A 163 12.37 27.57 -4.63
N ASP A 164 13.68 27.81 -4.74
CA ASP A 164 14.32 29.03 -4.23
C ASP A 164 13.97 30.26 -5.05
N SER A 165 13.89 30.11 -6.39
CA SER A 165 13.62 31.23 -7.30
C SER A 165 12.15 31.34 -7.71
N GLY A 166 11.33 30.31 -7.47
CA GLY A 166 9.95 30.21 -7.96
C GLY A 166 9.83 30.05 -9.47
N TYR A 167 10.93 29.74 -10.17
CA TYR A 167 10.96 29.69 -11.62
C TYR A 167 11.03 28.25 -12.17
N GLY A 168 10.32 27.99 -13.27
CA GLY A 168 10.23 26.69 -13.91
C GLY A 168 8.80 26.12 -13.92
N LEU A 169 8.66 24.86 -14.32
CA LEU A 169 7.35 24.24 -14.50
C LEU A 169 7.21 22.90 -13.78
N LEU A 170 8.05 21.91 -14.11
CA LEU A 170 7.93 20.55 -13.59
C LEU A 170 8.62 20.42 -12.23
N ARG A 171 7.87 19.95 -11.23
CA ARG A 171 8.35 19.69 -9.85
C ARG A 171 8.67 18.21 -9.65
N HIS A 172 7.68 17.36 -9.91
CA HIS A 172 7.76 15.92 -9.65
C HIS A 172 7.12 15.12 -10.79
N VAL A 173 7.48 13.86 -10.85
CA VAL A 173 6.75 12.86 -11.61
C VAL A 173 6.35 11.76 -10.65
N MET A 174 5.05 11.44 -10.61
CA MET A 174 4.55 10.27 -9.92
C MET A 174 4.18 9.21 -10.94
N VAL A 175 4.61 7.98 -10.71
CA VAL A 175 4.18 6.81 -11.48
C VAL A 175 3.46 5.85 -10.54
N ARG A 176 2.30 5.38 -10.96
CA ARG A 176 1.57 4.29 -10.30
C ARG A 176 1.42 3.12 -11.25
N THR A 177 1.68 1.92 -10.76
CA THR A 177 1.54 0.68 -11.52
C THR A 177 0.50 -0.21 -10.86
N GLY A 178 -0.47 -0.70 -11.62
CA GLY A 178 -1.36 -1.78 -11.21
C GLY A 178 -0.58 -3.09 -11.18
N PHE A 179 -0.65 -3.80 -10.05
CA PHE A 179 0.09 -5.05 -9.87
C PHE A 179 -0.56 -6.20 -10.62
N ALA A 180 -1.86 -6.36 -10.48
CA ALA A 180 -2.63 -7.40 -11.15
C ALA A 180 -3.03 -7.00 -12.57
N SER A 181 -3.38 -5.73 -12.79
CA SER A 181 -3.85 -5.22 -14.09
C SER A 181 -2.73 -4.93 -15.08
N GLY A 182 -1.53 -4.60 -14.58
CA GLY A 182 -0.42 -4.10 -15.40
C GLY A 182 -0.59 -2.64 -15.86
N GLU A 183 -1.70 -1.97 -15.54
CA GLU A 183 -1.96 -0.58 -15.95
C GLU A 183 -0.98 0.40 -15.32
N ILE A 184 -0.60 1.44 -16.08
CA ILE A 184 0.36 2.44 -15.62
C ILE A 184 -0.23 3.84 -15.77
N MET A 185 -0.17 4.60 -14.67
CA MET A 185 -0.51 6.01 -14.62
C MET A 185 0.73 6.85 -14.39
N VAL A 186 0.93 7.85 -15.23
CA VAL A 186 1.98 8.87 -15.09
C VAL A 186 1.34 10.19 -14.71
N VAL A 187 1.81 10.81 -13.64
CA VAL A 187 1.36 12.14 -13.21
C VAL A 187 2.53 13.11 -13.27
N LEU A 188 2.39 14.11 -14.14
CA LEU A 188 3.34 15.23 -14.27
C LEU A 188 2.89 16.32 -13.29
N VAL A 189 3.66 16.55 -12.24
CA VAL A 189 3.34 17.57 -11.22
C VAL A 189 4.00 18.88 -11.60
N CYS A 190 3.19 19.86 -11.97
CA CYS A 190 3.62 21.15 -12.50
C CYS A 190 3.04 22.30 -11.67
N VAL A 191 3.74 23.44 -11.64
CA VAL A 191 3.23 24.65 -10.97
C VAL A 191 2.13 25.36 -11.78
N SER A 192 1.95 25.02 -13.04
CA SER A 192 1.01 25.66 -13.96
C SER A 192 0.27 24.61 -14.79
N PRO A 193 -0.98 24.88 -15.20
CA PRO A 193 -1.74 24.02 -16.10
C PRO A 193 -1.23 24.08 -17.56
N VAL A 194 -0.36 25.05 -17.88
CA VAL A 194 0.17 25.23 -19.23
C VAL A 194 1.44 24.41 -19.38
N PHE A 195 1.35 23.32 -20.15
CA PHE A 195 2.47 22.45 -20.46
C PHE A 195 2.87 22.63 -21.93
N PRO A 196 4.10 23.11 -22.22
CA PRO A 196 4.55 23.37 -23.58
C PRO A 196 4.53 22.10 -24.44
N SER A 197 4.02 22.20 -25.66
CA SER A 197 3.98 21.08 -26.63
C SER A 197 3.38 19.79 -26.07
N LYS A 198 2.41 19.89 -25.15
CA LYS A 198 1.84 18.75 -24.40
C LYS A 198 1.49 17.55 -25.28
N ASN A 199 0.83 17.76 -26.41
CA ASN A 199 0.40 16.69 -27.31
C ASN A 199 1.58 15.92 -27.91
N ASN A 200 2.64 16.64 -28.31
CA ASN A 200 3.84 16.02 -28.88
C ASN A 200 4.66 15.30 -27.78
N PHE A 201 4.72 15.89 -26.57
CA PHE A 201 5.35 15.25 -25.41
C PHE A 201 4.65 13.92 -25.08
N VAL A 202 3.32 13.92 -24.97
CA VAL A 202 2.51 12.72 -24.72
C VAL A 202 2.73 11.67 -25.81
N LYS A 203 2.74 12.07 -27.10
CA LYS A 203 3.03 11.14 -28.21
C LYS A 203 4.42 10.54 -28.11
N ALA A 204 5.45 11.36 -27.79
CA ALA A 204 6.83 10.89 -27.65
C ALA A 204 6.98 9.92 -26.47
N LEU A 205 6.41 10.24 -25.30
CA LEU A 205 6.45 9.38 -24.13
C LEU A 205 5.74 8.04 -24.39
N ARG A 206 4.56 8.07 -25.02
CA ARG A 206 3.83 6.84 -25.37
C ARG A 206 4.47 6.00 -26.47
N LYS A 207 5.29 6.62 -27.32
CA LYS A 207 6.10 5.87 -28.30
C LYS A 207 7.20 5.05 -27.60
N LEU A 208 7.77 5.56 -26.52
CA LEU A 208 8.77 4.87 -25.71
C LEU A 208 8.11 3.84 -24.77
N HIS A 209 6.95 4.18 -24.23
CA HIS A 209 6.20 3.40 -23.24
C HIS A 209 4.74 3.23 -23.67
N PRO A 210 4.45 2.33 -24.63
CA PRO A 210 3.09 2.07 -25.11
C PRO A 210 2.17 1.49 -24.03
N GLU A 211 2.73 0.88 -23.00
CA GLU A 211 2.05 0.31 -21.83
C GLU A 211 1.42 1.37 -20.90
N ILE A 212 1.76 2.66 -21.04
CA ILE A 212 1.14 3.73 -20.24
C ILE A 212 -0.36 3.81 -20.55
N THR A 213 -1.18 3.56 -19.55
CA THR A 213 -2.64 3.58 -19.64
C THR A 213 -3.20 5.00 -19.60
N THR A 214 -2.59 5.87 -18.77
CA THR A 214 -3.06 7.25 -18.61
C THR A 214 -1.94 8.19 -18.20
N ILE A 215 -2.04 9.45 -18.66
CA ILE A 215 -1.13 10.54 -18.30
C ILE A 215 -1.97 11.71 -17.79
N VAL A 216 -1.62 12.19 -16.59
CA VAL A 216 -2.29 13.31 -15.92
C VAL A 216 -1.27 14.41 -15.65
N LEU A 217 -1.68 15.65 -15.83
CA LEU A 217 -0.97 16.82 -15.32
C LEU A 217 -1.68 17.25 -14.03
N ASN A 218 -0.94 17.21 -12.93
CA ASN A 218 -1.38 17.73 -11.65
C ASN A 218 -0.82 19.13 -11.45
N VAL A 219 -1.68 20.09 -11.15
CA VAL A 219 -1.28 21.47 -10.88
C VAL A 219 -1.02 21.63 -9.39
N ASN A 220 0.25 21.84 -9.05
CA ASN A 220 0.71 22.09 -7.69
C ASN A 220 1.53 23.38 -7.60
N ASP A 221 0.86 24.45 -7.27
CA ASP A 221 1.42 25.79 -7.02
C ASP A 221 1.73 26.07 -5.53
N ARG A 222 1.60 25.04 -4.69
CA ARG A 222 1.82 25.12 -3.23
C ARG A 222 3.29 25.29 -2.89
N THR A 223 3.54 25.89 -1.72
CA THR A 223 4.88 26.10 -1.13
C THR A 223 5.19 25.13 0.03
N ASP A 224 4.23 24.26 0.39
CA ASP A 224 4.43 23.23 1.40
C ASP A 224 5.00 21.93 0.82
N SER A 225 5.20 20.93 1.67
CA SER A 225 5.78 19.61 1.30
C SER A 225 4.83 18.67 0.57
N MET A 226 3.61 19.09 0.24
CA MET A 226 2.65 18.24 -0.48
C MET A 226 3.08 18.06 -1.93
N VAL A 227 3.20 16.80 -2.35
CA VAL A 227 3.64 16.46 -3.72
C VAL A 227 2.56 16.81 -4.74
N LEU A 228 1.29 16.55 -4.45
CA LEU A 228 0.17 16.80 -5.36
C LEU A 228 -0.62 18.04 -4.96
N GLY A 229 -0.96 18.84 -5.96
CA GLY A 229 -1.97 19.90 -5.83
C GLY A 229 -3.39 19.35 -6.03
N LYS A 230 -4.39 20.22 -5.91
CA LYS A 230 -5.81 19.82 -5.95
C LYS A 230 -6.38 19.60 -7.35
N ARG A 231 -5.74 20.10 -8.39
CA ARG A 231 -6.28 20.11 -9.75
C ARG A 231 -5.56 19.11 -10.65
N ASP A 232 -6.30 18.16 -11.20
CA ASP A 232 -5.83 17.19 -12.19
C ASP A 232 -6.40 17.51 -13.57
N ILE A 233 -5.56 17.39 -14.61
CA ILE A 233 -5.90 17.58 -16.02
C ILE A 233 -5.45 16.32 -16.76
N VAL A 234 -6.41 15.60 -17.34
CA VAL A 234 -6.09 14.39 -18.12
C VAL A 234 -5.47 14.80 -19.46
N LEU A 235 -4.25 14.35 -19.72
CA LEU A 235 -3.55 14.55 -20.99
C LEU A 235 -3.75 13.38 -21.95
N PHE A 236 -3.90 12.17 -21.39
CA PHE A 236 -4.13 10.94 -22.15
C PHE A 236 -4.84 9.89 -21.26
N GLY A 237 -5.69 9.08 -21.87
CA GLY A 237 -6.38 7.97 -21.20
C GLY A 237 -7.53 8.43 -20.31
N ARG A 238 -7.82 7.65 -19.24
CA ARG A 238 -9.00 7.82 -18.38
C ARG A 238 -8.79 8.76 -17.20
N GLY A 239 -7.54 9.12 -16.88
CA GLY A 239 -7.18 9.87 -15.68
C GLY A 239 -7.09 9.02 -14.40
N TYR A 240 -7.19 7.71 -14.51
CA TYR A 240 -7.05 6.74 -13.42
C TYR A 240 -6.59 5.39 -13.97
N ILE A 241 -6.12 4.52 -13.09
CA ILE A 241 -5.88 3.11 -13.37
C ILE A 241 -6.80 2.25 -12.52
N GLU A 242 -6.90 0.99 -12.88
CA GLU A 242 -7.60 -0.04 -12.13
C GLU A 242 -6.60 -1.10 -11.67
N ASP A 243 -6.84 -1.66 -10.49
CA ASP A 243 -6.07 -2.79 -10.01
C ASP A 243 -6.96 -3.74 -9.20
N GLU A 244 -6.57 -5.00 -9.09
CA GLU A 244 -7.30 -6.00 -8.33
C GLU A 244 -6.59 -6.28 -6.99
N LEU A 245 -7.36 -6.30 -5.90
CA LEU A 245 -6.90 -6.66 -4.57
C LEU A 245 -7.97 -7.50 -3.86
N CYS A 246 -7.59 -8.70 -3.38
CA CYS A 246 -8.49 -9.65 -2.71
C CYS A 246 -9.79 -9.89 -3.50
N GLY A 247 -9.70 -9.95 -4.85
CA GLY A 247 -10.80 -10.18 -5.77
C GLY A 247 -11.76 -9.00 -5.96
N CYS A 248 -11.47 -7.81 -5.42
CA CYS A 248 -12.16 -6.57 -5.74
C CYS A 248 -11.32 -5.73 -6.70
N THR A 249 -11.97 -5.13 -7.70
CA THR A 249 -11.33 -4.18 -8.61
C THR A 249 -11.47 -2.76 -8.06
N PHE A 250 -10.36 -2.05 -7.93
CA PHE A 250 -10.31 -0.69 -7.42
C PHE A 250 -9.89 0.29 -8.50
N ARG A 251 -10.67 1.37 -8.65
CA ARG A 251 -10.26 2.57 -9.37
C ARG A 251 -9.30 3.36 -8.49
N ILE A 252 -8.15 3.69 -9.04
CA ILE A 252 -7.08 4.42 -8.37
C ILE A 252 -6.82 5.71 -9.14
N SER A 253 -7.22 6.85 -8.57
CA SER A 253 -6.94 8.18 -9.10
C SER A 253 -5.57 8.70 -8.65
N PRO A 254 -5.06 9.82 -9.17
CA PRO A 254 -3.82 10.43 -8.67
C PRO A 254 -3.85 10.69 -7.15
N GLN A 255 -4.99 11.16 -6.63
CA GLN A 255 -5.16 11.54 -5.24
C GLN A 255 -5.48 10.37 -4.30
N SER A 256 -5.94 9.21 -4.83
CA SER A 256 -6.35 8.07 -4.00
C SER A 256 -5.20 7.55 -3.14
N PHE A 257 -5.47 7.31 -1.86
CA PHE A 257 -4.60 6.45 -1.08
C PHE A 257 -4.82 4.99 -1.51
N TYR A 258 -3.74 4.31 -1.81
CA TYR A 258 -3.70 2.88 -2.11
C TYR A 258 -2.37 2.34 -1.65
N GLN A 259 -2.37 1.21 -0.98
CA GLN A 259 -1.17 0.63 -0.38
C GLN A 259 -0.08 0.34 -1.42
N VAL A 260 1.17 0.63 -1.06
CA VAL A 260 2.29 0.60 -2.03
C VAL A 260 2.89 -0.78 -2.29
N ASN A 261 2.50 -1.77 -1.50
CA ASN A 261 2.97 -3.16 -1.59
C ASN A 261 1.77 -4.10 -1.73
N PRO A 262 1.33 -4.41 -2.96
CA PRO A 262 0.10 -5.16 -3.21
C PRO A 262 0.11 -6.57 -2.60
N VAL A 263 1.26 -7.25 -2.61
CA VAL A 263 1.39 -8.61 -2.08
C VAL A 263 1.18 -8.63 -0.57
N GLN A 264 1.86 -7.74 0.15
CA GLN A 264 1.70 -7.67 1.61
C GLN A 264 0.35 -7.05 2.02
N THR A 265 -0.20 -6.16 1.22
CA THR A 265 -1.55 -5.62 1.46
C THR A 265 -2.59 -6.72 1.39
N LYS A 266 -2.48 -7.61 0.40
CA LYS A 266 -3.34 -8.78 0.29
C LYS A 266 -3.25 -9.65 1.55
N ASN A 267 -2.03 -10.03 1.94
CA ASN A 267 -1.79 -10.85 3.14
C ASN A 267 -2.35 -10.19 4.41
N LEU A 268 -2.13 -8.88 4.58
CA LEU A 268 -2.61 -8.10 5.71
C LEU A 268 -4.15 -8.06 5.77
N TYR A 269 -4.80 -7.77 4.64
CA TYR A 269 -6.26 -7.63 4.59
C TYR A 269 -6.96 -8.98 4.70
N GLU A 270 -6.45 -10.04 4.06
CA GLU A 270 -6.97 -11.40 4.23
C GLU A 270 -6.89 -11.84 5.70
N LYS A 271 -5.80 -11.49 6.40
CA LYS A 271 -5.68 -11.76 7.84
C LYS A 271 -6.67 -10.92 8.66
N ALA A 272 -6.83 -9.65 8.35
CA ALA A 272 -7.79 -8.78 9.03
C ALA A 272 -9.23 -9.31 8.91
N ILE A 273 -9.64 -9.72 7.71
CA ILE A 273 -10.95 -10.34 7.46
C ILE A 273 -11.08 -11.67 8.21
N SER A 274 -10.04 -12.51 8.17
CA SER A 274 -10.03 -13.78 8.91
C SER A 274 -10.20 -13.58 10.43
N LEU A 275 -9.54 -12.58 11.02
CA LEU A 275 -9.66 -12.24 12.44
C LEU A 275 -11.06 -11.72 12.80
N ALA A 276 -11.70 -11.00 11.91
CA ALA A 276 -13.09 -10.56 12.09
C ALA A 276 -14.04 -11.76 12.22
N GLY A 277 -13.76 -12.85 11.50
CA GLY A 277 -14.55 -14.09 11.55
C GLY A 277 -16.01 -13.83 11.20
N LEU A 278 -16.23 -13.19 10.05
CA LEU A 278 -17.54 -12.85 9.51
C LEU A 278 -18.29 -14.11 9.05
N THR A 279 -19.61 -14.15 9.24
CA THR A 279 -20.48 -15.30 8.95
C THR A 279 -21.64 -14.95 8.02
N GLY A 280 -21.71 -13.72 7.52
CA GLY A 280 -22.81 -13.19 6.72
C GLY A 280 -23.92 -12.53 7.54
N ASN A 281 -23.82 -12.53 8.88
CA ASN A 281 -24.82 -11.96 9.76
C ASN A 281 -24.41 -10.63 10.40
N GLU A 282 -23.14 -10.29 10.34
CA GLU A 282 -22.57 -9.15 11.06
C GLU A 282 -22.88 -7.84 10.34
N ARG A 283 -23.15 -6.81 11.14
CA ARG A 283 -23.08 -5.41 10.77
C ARG A 283 -21.67 -4.91 11.04
N VAL A 284 -20.96 -4.59 9.98
CA VAL A 284 -19.55 -4.19 10.01
C VAL A 284 -19.43 -2.68 9.84
N MET A 285 -18.52 -2.06 10.59
CA MET A 285 -18.09 -0.68 10.37
C MET A 285 -16.65 -0.65 9.90
N ASP A 286 -16.38 0.06 8.80
CA ASP A 286 -15.04 0.38 8.30
C ASP A 286 -14.77 1.87 8.58
N ALA A 287 -14.08 2.14 9.66
CA ALA A 287 -13.66 3.48 10.04
C ALA A 287 -12.33 3.83 9.35
N TYR A 288 -12.20 5.00 8.78
CA TYR A 288 -11.09 5.42 7.92
C TYR A 288 -11.04 4.65 6.58
N CYS A 289 -12.19 4.47 5.93
CA CYS A 289 -12.32 3.53 4.82
C CYS A 289 -11.53 3.92 3.55
N GLY A 290 -11.06 5.15 3.42
CA GLY A 290 -10.38 5.61 2.22
C GLY A 290 -11.22 5.41 0.96
N ILE A 291 -10.69 4.71 -0.04
CA ILE A 291 -11.42 4.33 -1.26
C ILE A 291 -12.26 3.05 -1.08
N GLY A 292 -12.51 2.64 0.16
CA GLY A 292 -13.36 1.51 0.53
C GLY A 292 -12.68 0.16 0.51
N THR A 293 -11.36 0.07 0.62
CA THR A 293 -10.63 -1.19 0.41
C THR A 293 -11.05 -2.29 1.39
N ILE A 294 -10.98 -2.06 2.70
CA ILE A 294 -11.32 -3.08 3.71
C ILE A 294 -12.82 -3.37 3.70
N GLY A 295 -13.65 -2.33 3.70
CA GLY A 295 -15.11 -2.49 3.72
C GLY A 295 -15.67 -3.26 2.54
N LEU A 296 -15.17 -3.00 1.32
CA LEU A 296 -15.60 -3.72 0.12
C LEU A 296 -15.15 -5.18 0.12
N ILE A 297 -13.96 -5.48 0.63
CA ILE A 297 -13.50 -6.87 0.79
C ILE A 297 -14.36 -7.58 1.84
N ALA A 298 -14.61 -6.95 3.00
CA ALA A 298 -15.42 -7.48 4.09
C ALA A 298 -16.89 -7.72 3.70
N SER A 299 -17.41 -6.94 2.77
CA SER A 299 -18.83 -6.98 2.38
C SER A 299 -19.30 -8.32 1.82
N ARG A 300 -18.38 -9.17 1.36
CA ARG A 300 -18.69 -10.50 0.83
C ARG A 300 -19.16 -11.46 1.90
N ASP A 301 -18.64 -11.27 3.11
CA ASP A 301 -18.88 -12.15 4.26
C ASP A 301 -19.64 -11.42 5.38
N ALA A 302 -20.16 -10.21 5.12
CA ALA A 302 -20.94 -9.39 6.04
C ALA A 302 -22.39 -9.24 5.57
N ARG A 303 -23.35 -9.09 6.52
CA ARG A 303 -24.72 -8.72 6.19
C ARG A 303 -24.78 -7.32 5.57
N GLU A 304 -24.13 -6.36 6.21
CA GLU A 304 -24.02 -4.98 5.77
C GLU A 304 -22.72 -4.35 6.25
N VAL A 305 -22.22 -3.38 5.52
CA VAL A 305 -21.02 -2.61 5.87
C VAL A 305 -21.36 -1.12 5.88
N ILE A 306 -20.94 -0.43 6.92
CA ILE A 306 -20.98 1.03 7.05
C ILE A 306 -19.54 1.52 6.96
N SER A 307 -19.24 2.28 5.92
CA SER A 307 -17.90 2.83 5.67
C SER A 307 -17.90 4.33 5.88
N VAL A 308 -16.96 4.85 6.67
CA VAL A 308 -16.86 6.27 7.02
C VAL A 308 -15.49 6.80 6.63
N GLU A 309 -15.47 7.96 5.98
CA GLU A 309 -14.26 8.63 5.51
C GLU A 309 -14.47 10.14 5.54
N LEU A 310 -13.46 10.88 5.98
CA LEU A 310 -13.50 12.33 6.06
C LEU A 310 -13.32 13.01 4.69
N ASN A 311 -12.48 12.42 3.83
CA ASN A 311 -12.15 12.99 2.52
C ASN A 311 -13.24 12.72 1.48
N PRO A 312 -13.94 13.76 0.97
CA PRO A 312 -15.03 13.59 0.00
C PRO A 312 -14.57 12.95 -1.33
N ASP A 313 -13.33 13.14 -1.74
CA ASP A 313 -12.79 12.56 -2.97
C ASP A 313 -12.61 11.04 -2.81
N ALA A 314 -12.13 10.60 -1.65
CA ALA A 314 -12.01 9.18 -1.33
C ALA A 314 -13.38 8.52 -1.23
N VAL A 315 -14.38 9.18 -0.63
CA VAL A 315 -15.77 8.69 -0.58
C VAL A 315 -16.35 8.51 -2.00
N ARG A 316 -16.12 9.46 -2.92
CA ARG A 316 -16.57 9.32 -4.32
C ARG A 316 -15.92 8.14 -5.03
N ASP A 317 -14.61 7.93 -4.80
CA ASP A 317 -13.90 6.76 -5.34
C ASP A 317 -14.43 5.47 -4.72
N ALA A 318 -14.72 5.43 -3.41
CA ALA A 318 -15.29 4.27 -2.72
C ALA A 318 -16.66 3.87 -3.26
N VAL A 319 -17.57 4.82 -3.45
CA VAL A 319 -18.89 4.60 -4.08
C VAL A 319 -18.74 4.06 -5.51
N THR A 320 -17.77 4.60 -6.26
CA THR A 320 -17.47 4.13 -7.62
C THR A 320 -16.95 2.69 -7.59
N ASN A 321 -16.09 2.36 -6.63
CA ASN A 321 -15.54 1.01 -6.45
C ASN A 321 -16.62 0.00 -6.04
N ALA A 322 -17.56 0.37 -5.17
CA ALA A 322 -18.70 -0.48 -4.83
C ALA A 322 -19.54 -0.82 -6.06
N LYS A 323 -19.90 0.19 -6.86
CA LYS A 323 -20.66 0.00 -8.11
C LYS A 323 -19.93 -0.90 -9.10
N ARG A 324 -18.62 -0.70 -9.27
CA ARG A 324 -17.75 -1.49 -10.15
C ARG A 324 -17.74 -2.98 -9.78
N ASN A 325 -17.69 -3.26 -8.49
CA ASN A 325 -17.71 -4.62 -7.95
C ASN A 325 -19.12 -5.19 -7.75
N GLN A 326 -20.16 -4.45 -8.16
CA GLN A 326 -21.57 -4.84 -7.99
C GLN A 326 -21.98 -5.10 -6.54
N ILE A 327 -21.27 -4.49 -5.59
CA ILE A 327 -21.50 -4.61 -4.14
C ILE A 327 -22.64 -3.66 -3.76
N LYS A 328 -23.69 -4.19 -3.11
CA LYS A 328 -24.93 -3.46 -2.76
C LYS A 328 -25.14 -3.30 -1.26
N ASN A 329 -24.44 -4.06 -0.45
CA ASN A 329 -24.57 -4.09 1.02
C ASN A 329 -23.54 -3.19 1.74
N VAL A 330 -23.00 -2.19 1.05
CA VAL A 330 -22.08 -1.19 1.63
C VAL A 330 -22.67 0.20 1.50
N SER A 331 -22.69 0.95 2.60
CA SER A 331 -23.08 2.37 2.64
C SER A 331 -21.88 3.22 3.00
N PHE A 332 -21.68 4.34 2.30
CA PHE A 332 -20.57 5.25 2.53
C PHE A 332 -21.04 6.59 3.08
N TYR A 333 -20.35 7.08 4.10
CA TYR A 333 -20.65 8.35 4.76
C TYR A 333 -19.40 9.24 4.79
N GLN A 334 -19.56 10.47 4.32
CA GLN A 334 -18.54 11.50 4.49
C GLN A 334 -18.72 12.11 5.87
N ASN A 335 -17.91 11.68 6.85
CA ASN A 335 -17.98 12.21 8.21
C ASN A 335 -16.67 11.92 8.95
N ASP A 336 -16.50 12.54 10.13
CA ASP A 336 -15.56 12.07 11.13
C ASP A 336 -16.05 10.73 11.71
N ALA A 337 -15.18 9.73 11.73
CA ALA A 337 -15.57 8.37 12.12
C ALA A 337 -15.96 8.27 13.60
N GLY A 338 -15.31 9.04 14.48
CA GLY A 338 -15.61 9.07 15.90
C GLY A 338 -16.99 9.71 16.17
N ALA A 339 -17.24 10.88 15.60
CA ALA A 339 -18.54 11.56 15.71
C ALA A 339 -19.67 10.70 15.11
N PHE A 340 -19.40 10.00 14.03
CA PHE A 340 -20.39 9.10 13.42
C PHE A 340 -20.74 7.92 14.34
N MET A 341 -19.76 7.28 15.00
CA MET A 341 -19.99 6.19 15.95
C MET A 341 -20.79 6.64 17.16
N VAL A 342 -20.51 7.83 17.70
CA VAL A 342 -21.31 8.40 18.81
C VAL A 342 -22.75 8.59 18.38
N SER A 343 -22.97 9.20 17.21
CA SER A 343 -24.34 9.39 16.67
C SER A 343 -25.08 8.08 16.44
N MET A 344 -24.39 7.01 16.01
CA MET A 344 -25.00 5.66 15.90
C MET A 344 -25.43 5.14 17.27
N ALA A 345 -24.54 5.24 18.28
CA ALA A 345 -24.83 4.76 19.62
C ALA A 345 -26.01 5.52 20.27
N GLU A 346 -26.09 6.83 20.09
CA GLU A 346 -27.22 7.67 20.56
C GLU A 346 -28.56 7.28 19.95
N LYS A 347 -28.56 6.79 18.71
CA LYS A 347 -29.75 6.26 18.00
C LYS A 347 -30.07 4.81 18.36
N GLY A 348 -29.27 4.20 19.25
CA GLY A 348 -29.42 2.77 19.60
C GLY A 348 -28.95 1.82 18.49
N GLU A 349 -28.24 2.33 17.48
CA GLU A 349 -27.66 1.52 16.43
C GLU A 349 -26.38 0.83 16.94
N LYS A 350 -26.07 -0.35 16.39
CA LYS A 350 -24.91 -1.16 16.80
C LYS A 350 -24.11 -1.60 15.58
N ALA A 351 -22.84 -1.88 15.80
CA ALA A 351 -21.99 -2.64 14.91
C ALA A 351 -21.46 -3.87 15.63
N ASP A 352 -21.37 -5.01 14.95
CA ASP A 352 -20.81 -6.24 15.52
C ASP A 352 -19.29 -6.22 15.44
N VAL A 353 -18.74 -5.70 14.34
CA VAL A 353 -17.31 -5.61 14.07
C VAL A 353 -16.95 -4.21 13.60
N VAL A 354 -15.85 -3.65 14.13
CA VAL A 354 -15.25 -2.40 13.66
C VAL A 354 -13.86 -2.71 13.12
N PHE A 355 -13.62 -2.38 11.85
CA PHE A 355 -12.27 -2.24 11.29
C PHE A 355 -11.81 -0.81 11.48
N MET A 356 -10.56 -0.61 11.87
CA MET A 356 -9.93 0.70 11.97
C MET A 356 -8.50 0.65 11.43
N ASP A 357 -8.17 1.58 10.53
CA ASP A 357 -6.84 1.76 9.94
C ASP A 357 -6.45 3.25 10.03
N PRO A 358 -6.17 3.74 11.24
CA PRO A 358 -5.89 5.16 11.46
C PRO A 358 -4.53 5.58 10.90
N PRO A 359 -4.26 6.90 10.76
CA PRO A 359 -2.98 7.43 10.36
C PRO A 359 -1.87 7.10 11.38
N ARG A 360 -0.61 7.41 11.04
CA ARG A 360 0.59 7.13 11.87
C ARG A 360 0.52 7.64 13.32
N ALA A 361 -0.25 8.68 13.57
CA ALA A 361 -0.47 9.21 14.90
C ALA A 361 -1.32 8.30 15.80
N GLY A 362 -1.90 7.25 15.22
CA GLY A 362 -2.92 6.42 15.86
C GLY A 362 -4.25 7.13 15.96
N SER A 363 -5.16 6.62 16.79
CA SER A 363 -6.44 7.25 17.08
C SER A 363 -6.31 8.17 18.30
N ASP A 364 -7.11 9.23 18.34
CA ASP A 364 -7.24 10.05 19.52
C ASP A 364 -8.19 9.43 20.55
N GLU A 365 -8.22 9.98 21.75
CA GLU A 365 -9.03 9.46 22.84
C GLU A 365 -10.53 9.61 22.56
N ALA A 366 -10.95 10.65 21.84
CA ALA A 366 -12.33 10.86 21.47
C ALA A 366 -12.82 9.73 20.55
N PHE A 367 -12.02 9.37 19.54
CA PHE A 367 -12.32 8.23 18.67
C PHE A 367 -12.36 6.90 19.45
N LEU A 368 -11.35 6.62 20.30
CA LEU A 368 -11.31 5.39 21.09
C LEU A 368 -12.50 5.29 22.06
N SER A 369 -12.91 6.40 22.65
CA SER A 369 -14.11 6.48 23.49
C SER A 369 -15.38 6.20 22.70
N SER A 370 -15.47 6.65 21.45
CA SER A 370 -16.61 6.37 20.59
C SER A 370 -16.72 4.88 20.24
N VAL A 371 -15.58 4.20 20.04
CA VAL A 371 -15.56 2.72 19.88
C VAL A 371 -16.10 2.02 21.12
N VAL A 372 -15.69 2.48 22.31
CA VAL A 372 -16.19 1.92 23.59
C VAL A 372 -17.69 2.16 23.73
N THR A 373 -18.18 3.35 23.37
CA THR A 373 -19.60 3.72 23.41
C THR A 373 -20.45 2.88 22.46
N LEU A 374 -19.99 2.69 21.21
CA LEU A 374 -20.65 1.84 20.22
C LEU A 374 -20.64 0.36 20.63
N SER A 375 -19.62 -0.03 21.40
CA SER A 375 -19.48 -1.35 22.04
C SER A 375 -19.54 -2.55 21.08
N PRO A 376 -18.76 -2.56 19.96
CA PRO A 376 -18.74 -3.70 19.05
C PRO A 376 -18.17 -4.96 19.74
N LYS A 377 -18.64 -6.14 19.31
CA LYS A 377 -18.13 -7.43 19.81
C LYS A 377 -16.66 -7.64 19.49
N LYS A 378 -16.21 -7.13 18.34
CA LYS A 378 -14.84 -7.25 17.86
C LYS A 378 -14.35 -5.92 17.27
N VAL A 379 -13.07 -5.64 17.48
CA VAL A 379 -12.35 -4.58 16.80
C VAL A 379 -11.13 -5.19 16.13
N VAL A 380 -10.98 -4.96 14.82
CA VAL A 380 -9.79 -5.33 14.04
C VAL A 380 -9.02 -4.06 13.75
N TYR A 381 -7.89 -3.91 14.41
CA TYR A 381 -7.03 -2.73 14.31
C TYR A 381 -5.87 -3.01 13.34
N VAL A 382 -5.81 -2.31 12.23
CA VAL A 382 -4.65 -2.24 11.31
C VAL A 382 -3.82 -1.01 11.68
N SER A 383 -2.50 -1.14 11.81
CA SER A 383 -1.64 -0.04 12.24
C SER A 383 -0.29 -0.04 11.55
N CYS A 384 0.12 1.12 11.06
CA CYS A 384 1.45 1.35 10.51
C CYS A 384 2.49 1.81 11.56
N ASN A 385 2.10 1.91 12.84
CA ASN A 385 2.99 2.33 13.93
C ASN A 385 2.72 1.53 15.21
N PRO A 386 3.58 0.56 15.57
CA PRO A 386 3.41 -0.26 16.78
C PRO A 386 3.38 0.52 18.10
N GLU A 387 4.01 1.69 18.19
CA GLU A 387 4.05 2.49 19.41
C GLU A 387 2.70 3.16 19.70
N THR A 388 2.09 3.77 18.67
CA THR A 388 0.73 4.33 18.79
C THR A 388 -0.30 3.24 18.97
N LEU A 389 -0.15 2.09 18.29
CA LEU A 389 -0.97 0.92 18.52
C LEU A 389 -0.93 0.48 19.99
N ALA A 390 0.27 0.38 20.58
CA ALA A 390 0.41 0.01 22.00
C ALA A 390 -0.32 0.98 22.93
N ARG A 391 -0.28 2.30 22.65
CA ARG A 391 -1.03 3.32 23.38
C ARG A 391 -2.54 3.08 23.29
N ASP A 392 -3.05 2.91 22.10
CA ASP A 392 -4.48 2.78 21.82
C ASP A 392 -5.04 1.46 22.37
N LEU A 393 -4.27 0.36 22.26
CA LEU A 393 -4.63 -0.93 22.86
C LEU A 393 -4.73 -0.85 24.39
N ARG A 394 -3.83 -0.10 25.06
CA ARG A 394 -3.93 0.10 26.52
C ARG A 394 -5.21 0.82 26.89
N TYR A 395 -5.64 1.81 26.11
CA TYR A 395 -6.91 2.48 26.33
C TYR A 395 -8.07 1.50 26.21
N LEU A 396 -8.19 0.80 25.08
CA LEU A 396 -9.31 -0.12 24.82
C LEU A 396 -9.35 -1.27 25.84
N THR A 397 -8.17 -1.80 26.25
CA THR A 397 -8.12 -2.89 27.24
C THR A 397 -8.53 -2.48 28.66
N LYS A 398 -8.37 -1.19 29.00
CA LYS A 398 -8.90 -0.61 30.25
C LYS A 398 -10.42 -0.39 30.20
N HIS A 399 -10.98 -0.25 28.99
CA HIS A 399 -12.37 0.08 28.76
C HIS A 399 -13.19 -1.09 28.19
N GLY A 400 -12.94 -2.30 28.69
CA GLY A 400 -13.83 -3.44 28.43
C GLY A 400 -13.43 -4.36 27.27
N TYR A 401 -12.27 -4.12 26.62
CA TYR A 401 -11.77 -5.02 25.56
C TYR A 401 -10.62 -5.89 26.06
N LYS A 402 -10.43 -7.02 25.39
CA LYS A 402 -9.27 -7.89 25.50
C LYS A 402 -8.57 -7.93 24.15
N ALA A 403 -7.28 -7.61 24.11
CA ALA A 403 -6.45 -7.81 22.93
C ALA A 403 -6.04 -9.29 22.86
N GLU A 404 -6.48 -9.99 21.81
CA GLU A 404 -6.34 -11.43 21.68
C GLU A 404 -5.05 -11.85 21.01
N GLU A 405 -4.75 -11.25 19.85
CA GLU A 405 -3.55 -11.53 19.09
C GLU A 405 -3.16 -10.36 18.19
N ALA A 406 -1.85 -10.26 17.89
CA ALA A 406 -1.30 -9.33 16.92
C ALA A 406 -0.34 -10.05 15.97
N TRP A 407 -0.33 -9.63 14.70
CA TRP A 407 0.54 -10.11 13.63
C TRP A 407 1.26 -8.95 12.98
N GLY A 408 2.58 -9.08 12.82
CA GLY A 408 3.39 -8.11 12.08
C GLY A 408 3.46 -8.45 10.59
N TYR A 409 3.58 -7.41 9.75
CA TYR A 409 3.73 -7.54 8.30
C TYR A 409 4.87 -6.64 7.82
N ASP A 410 5.76 -7.21 6.99
CA ASP A 410 6.84 -6.46 6.36
C ASP A 410 6.34 -5.74 5.09
N MET A 411 5.45 -4.76 5.28
CA MET A 411 4.91 -3.92 4.21
C MET A 411 6.00 -3.09 3.53
N PHE A 412 7.01 -2.68 4.28
CA PHE A 412 8.10 -1.80 3.85
C PHE A 412 9.44 -2.50 4.07
N ALA A 413 9.74 -3.52 3.24
CA ALA A 413 11.01 -4.23 3.30
C ALA A 413 12.20 -3.27 3.24
N TRP A 414 13.29 -3.63 3.93
CA TRP A 414 14.53 -2.86 4.07
C TRP A 414 14.41 -1.55 4.86
N SER A 415 13.25 -1.26 5.45
CA SER A 415 13.05 -0.15 6.39
C SER A 415 12.75 -0.66 7.80
N GLU A 416 12.70 0.23 8.78
CA GLU A 416 12.34 -0.10 10.17
C GLU A 416 10.82 -0.23 10.42
N HIS A 417 10.00 0.16 9.44
CA HIS A 417 8.54 0.20 9.59
C HIS A 417 7.95 -1.21 9.65
N VAL A 418 6.94 -1.36 10.50
CA VAL A 418 6.16 -2.59 10.68
C VAL A 418 4.69 -2.24 10.59
N GLU A 419 3.97 -2.92 9.69
CA GLU A 419 2.51 -2.95 9.72
C GLU A 419 2.05 -4.04 10.69
N THR A 420 0.94 -3.79 11.36
CA THR A 420 0.42 -4.72 12.37
C THR A 420 -1.09 -4.85 12.22
N VAL A 421 -1.61 -6.07 12.33
CA VAL A 421 -3.05 -6.29 12.53
C VAL A 421 -3.27 -6.91 13.90
N CYS A 422 -4.24 -6.38 14.64
CA CYS A 422 -4.56 -6.81 16.00
C CYS A 422 -6.08 -7.06 16.13
N LEU A 423 -6.44 -8.17 16.76
CA LEU A 423 -7.82 -8.47 17.14
C LEU A 423 -8.05 -8.10 18.61
N LEU A 424 -9.13 -7.34 18.84
CA LEU A 424 -9.68 -7.15 20.16
C LEU A 424 -11.11 -7.73 20.22
N THR A 425 -11.45 -8.33 21.33
CA THR A 425 -12.82 -8.79 21.64
C THR A 425 -13.35 -8.09 22.88
N GLN A 426 -14.64 -7.85 22.91
CA GLN A 426 -15.30 -7.33 24.10
C GLN A 426 -15.21 -8.37 25.22
N LYS A 427 -14.81 -7.97 26.44
CA LYS A 427 -14.84 -8.84 27.60
C LYS A 427 -16.30 -9.19 27.91
N LYS A 428 -16.57 -10.47 28.14
CA LYS A 428 -17.88 -10.88 28.69
C LYS A 428 -18.02 -10.24 30.06
N ALA A 429 -19.14 -9.58 30.29
CA ALA A 429 -19.52 -9.08 31.61
C ALA A 429 -19.65 -10.21 32.61
#